data_ebbc4642e1ac2d85a6aea004aaf0a618
#
_entry.id   ebbc4642e1ac2d85a6aea004aaf0a618
#
_cell.length_a   1.000
_cell.length_b   1.000
_cell.length_c   1.000
_cell.angle_alpha   90.00
_cell.angle_beta   90.00
_cell.angle_gamma   90.00
#
_symmetry.space_group_name_H-M   'P 1'
#
loop_
_entity.id
_entity.type
_entity.pdbx_description
1 polymer ?
#
loop_
_entity_poly.entity_id
_entity_poly.type
_entity_poly.pdbx_seq_one_letter_code
_entity_poly.pdbx_strand_id
1 'polypeptide(L)'
;MKIYHITRRRLRFTGALLVLLVLAVPILAGCFSGKDSADDAIMLPTEASQVEFLQNLGWQVEAAPVETLDMRLPDSWDEEWTAYGKMQTEQGLPFTDFAGATVRRVTYSVTNYPHIPDGVQVNLYLAGEQLIGGDIIFTGQGGFQTDLRFPKEK
;
A
#
# COMPACT_ATOMS: atom_id res chain seq x y z
N MET A 1 -31.47 -54.49 -41.66
CA MET A 1 -30.33 -53.83 -40.98
C MET A 1 -29.90 -52.65 -41.86
N LYS A 2 -30.28 -51.39 -41.50
CA LYS A 2 -30.00 -50.18 -42.29
C LYS A 2 -28.84 -49.48 -41.66
N ILE A 3 -27.73 -49.37 -42.39
CA ILE A 3 -26.54 -48.67 -41.99
C ILE A 3 -26.68 -47.20 -42.42
N TYR A 4 -26.71 -46.28 -41.48
CA TYR A 4 -26.71 -44.84 -41.79
C TYR A 4 -25.28 -44.35 -41.93
N HIS A 5 -24.93 -43.93 -43.15
CA HIS A 5 -23.69 -43.18 -43.41
C HIS A 5 -23.88 -41.73 -42.96
N ILE A 6 -23.22 -41.34 -41.86
CA ILE A 6 -23.14 -39.96 -41.42
C ILE A 6 -22.02 -39.28 -42.22
N THR A 7 -22.41 -38.42 -43.14
CA THR A 7 -21.48 -37.64 -44.00
C THR A 7 -20.71 -36.61 -43.19
N ARG A 8 -19.39 -36.74 -43.21
CA ARG A 8 -18.38 -35.89 -42.52
C ARG A 8 -18.37 -34.39 -42.93
N ARG A 9 -19.41 -33.87 -43.56
CA ARG A 9 -19.42 -32.51 -44.14
C ARG A 9 -19.98 -31.42 -43.20
N ARG A 10 -20.55 -31.76 -42.02
CA ARG A 10 -21.17 -30.77 -41.13
C ARG A 10 -20.30 -30.33 -39.94
N LEU A 11 -19.10 -30.86 -39.78
CA LEU A 11 -18.23 -30.56 -38.64
C LEU A 11 -17.22 -29.45 -38.89
N ARG A 12 -17.17 -28.85 -40.09
CA ARG A 12 -16.21 -27.80 -40.41
C ARG A 12 -16.72 -26.37 -40.24
N PHE A 13 -18.00 -26.14 -40.06
CA PHE A 13 -18.59 -24.81 -39.93
C PHE A 13 -18.80 -24.36 -38.49
N THR A 14 -18.82 -25.25 -37.51
CA THR A 14 -18.98 -24.88 -36.08
C THR A 14 -17.67 -24.45 -35.45
N GLY A 15 -16.51 -24.89 -35.95
CA GLY A 15 -15.21 -24.48 -35.46
C GLY A 15 -14.79 -23.04 -35.85
N ALA A 16 -15.22 -22.59 -37.03
CA ALA A 16 -14.89 -21.26 -37.54
C ALA A 16 -15.68 -20.14 -36.82
N LEU A 17 -16.91 -20.40 -36.37
CA LEU A 17 -17.74 -19.42 -35.66
C LEU A 17 -17.28 -19.22 -34.22
N LEU A 18 -16.73 -20.26 -33.58
CA LEU A 18 -16.23 -20.20 -32.20
C LEU A 18 -14.89 -19.48 -32.11
N VAL A 19 -14.03 -19.59 -33.14
CA VAL A 19 -12.75 -18.90 -33.21
C VAL A 19 -12.94 -17.40 -33.46
N LEU A 20 -13.98 -17.01 -34.21
CA LEU A 20 -14.29 -15.60 -34.47
C LEU A 20 -14.86 -14.86 -33.24
N LEU A 21 -15.53 -15.60 -32.34
CA LEU A 21 -16.11 -15.04 -31.11
C LEU A 21 -15.04 -14.83 -30.01
N VAL A 22 -13.96 -15.62 -30.02
CA VAL A 22 -12.84 -15.47 -29.08
C VAL A 22 -11.90 -14.33 -29.47
N LEU A 23 -11.83 -13.95 -30.76
CA LEU A 23 -10.99 -12.85 -31.24
C LEU A 23 -11.65 -11.47 -31.16
N ALA A 24 -12.96 -11.41 -30.92
CA ALA A 24 -13.68 -10.12 -30.83
C ALA A 24 -13.74 -9.53 -29.38
N VAL A 25 -13.37 -10.31 -28.37
CA VAL A 25 -13.44 -9.89 -26.95
C VAL A 25 -12.28 -8.97 -26.51
N PRO A 26 -11.06 -9.02 -27.07
CA PRO A 26 -9.98 -8.16 -26.58
C PRO A 26 -9.99 -6.71 -27.11
N ILE A 27 -10.90 -6.31 -27.99
CA ILE A 27 -10.88 -4.96 -28.59
C ILE A 27 -11.73 -3.94 -27.79
N LEU A 28 -12.57 -4.39 -26.86
CA LEU A 28 -13.41 -3.51 -26.04
C LEU A 28 -12.86 -3.22 -24.63
N ALA A 29 -11.70 -3.78 -24.27
CA ALA A 29 -11.05 -3.53 -22.98
C ALA A 29 -10.02 -2.39 -23.01
N GLY A 30 -9.94 -1.60 -24.08
CA GLY A 30 -8.88 -0.62 -24.31
C GLY A 30 -9.25 0.85 -24.18
N CYS A 31 -10.37 1.23 -23.55
CA CYS A 31 -10.75 2.64 -23.41
C CYS A 31 -11.49 2.93 -22.10
N PHE A 32 -10.89 2.57 -20.95
CA PHE A 32 -11.22 3.19 -19.67
C PHE A 32 -9.92 3.43 -18.90
N SER A 33 -9.14 4.40 -19.37
CA SER A 33 -8.07 5.00 -18.58
C SER A 33 -8.66 6.20 -17.85
N GLY A 34 -9.59 5.92 -16.95
CA GLY A 34 -9.96 6.80 -15.87
C GLY A 34 -8.88 6.63 -14.80
N LYS A 35 -8.12 7.68 -14.57
CA LYS A 35 -7.16 7.79 -13.48
C LYS A 35 -7.95 7.92 -12.19
N ASP A 36 -8.48 6.80 -11.67
CA ASP A 36 -9.08 6.73 -10.36
C ASP A 36 -7.95 6.60 -9.33
N SER A 37 -7.68 7.71 -8.65
CA SER A 37 -6.70 7.82 -7.55
C SER A 37 -7.06 6.98 -6.30
N ALA A 38 -8.00 6.06 -6.40
CA ALA A 38 -8.39 5.13 -5.34
C ALA A 38 -7.65 3.78 -5.40
N ASP A 39 -6.91 3.51 -6.49
CA ASP A 39 -6.28 2.19 -6.72
C ASP A 39 -4.85 2.10 -6.12
N ASP A 40 -4.29 3.22 -5.62
CA ASP A 40 -2.95 3.28 -5.02
C ASP A 40 -2.97 3.35 -3.48
N ALA A 41 -4.14 3.21 -2.83
CA ALA A 41 -4.24 3.28 -1.37
C ALA A 41 -3.62 2.03 -0.71
N ILE A 42 -2.64 2.24 0.16
CA ILE A 42 -2.03 1.16 0.93
C ILE A 42 -2.96 0.82 2.10
N MET A 43 -3.54 -0.39 2.08
CA MET A 43 -4.45 -0.87 3.11
C MET A 43 -3.74 -1.80 4.07
N LEU A 44 -3.79 -1.49 5.38
CA LEU A 44 -3.13 -2.24 6.45
C LEU A 44 -4.15 -2.61 7.56
N PRO A 45 -5.10 -3.52 7.29
CA PRO A 45 -6.21 -3.81 8.19
C PRO A 45 -5.82 -4.52 9.47
N THR A 46 -4.65 -5.15 9.53
CA THR A 46 -4.21 -5.95 10.68
C THR A 46 -2.78 -5.63 11.07
N GLU A 47 -2.41 -5.93 12.33
CA GLU A 47 -1.01 -5.83 12.78
C GLU A 47 -0.08 -6.67 11.88
N ALA A 48 -0.52 -7.85 11.44
CA ALA A 48 0.25 -8.69 10.54
C ALA A 48 0.54 -7.99 9.20
N SER A 49 -0.46 -7.31 8.60
CA SER A 49 -0.27 -6.55 7.36
C SER A 49 0.64 -5.32 7.55
N GLN A 50 0.60 -4.69 8.73
CA GLN A 50 1.50 -3.58 9.08
C GLN A 50 2.94 -4.05 9.20
N VAL A 51 3.18 -5.18 9.89
CA VAL A 51 4.50 -5.78 10.01
C VAL A 51 5.04 -6.23 8.64
N GLU A 52 4.21 -6.88 7.82
CA GLU A 52 4.57 -7.28 6.46
C GLU A 52 4.94 -6.07 5.58
N PHE A 53 4.17 -4.99 5.66
CA PHE A 53 4.47 -3.73 4.95
C PHE A 53 5.85 -3.20 5.35
N LEU A 54 6.16 -3.13 6.66
CA LEU A 54 7.46 -2.69 7.16
C LEU A 54 8.60 -3.61 6.73
N GLN A 55 8.38 -4.93 6.74
CA GLN A 55 9.36 -5.91 6.26
C GLN A 55 9.65 -5.74 4.76
N ASN A 56 8.64 -5.44 3.95
CA ASN A 56 8.82 -5.16 2.52
C ASN A 56 9.65 -3.89 2.27
N LEU A 57 9.67 -2.93 3.20
CA LEU A 57 10.56 -1.77 3.17
C LEU A 57 11.98 -2.08 3.67
N GLY A 58 12.22 -3.28 4.21
CA GLY A 58 13.51 -3.72 4.76
C GLY A 58 13.63 -3.62 6.28
N TRP A 59 12.59 -3.15 6.98
CA TRP A 59 12.59 -3.02 8.43
C TRP A 59 12.32 -4.36 9.11
N GLN A 60 13.03 -4.62 10.21
CA GLN A 60 12.70 -5.66 11.16
C GLN A 60 12.10 -4.99 12.40
N VAL A 61 10.91 -5.40 12.75
CA VAL A 61 10.17 -4.85 13.89
C VAL A 61 9.68 -5.96 14.80
N GLU A 62 9.41 -5.61 16.05
CA GLU A 62 8.71 -6.52 16.96
C GLU A 62 7.29 -6.79 16.45
N ALA A 63 6.79 -8.02 16.66
CA ALA A 63 5.50 -8.45 16.11
C ALA A 63 4.29 -7.70 16.68
N ALA A 64 4.41 -7.24 17.94
CA ALA A 64 3.38 -6.46 18.61
C ALA A 64 3.77 -4.97 18.64
N PRO A 65 2.81 -4.05 18.46
CA PRO A 65 3.07 -2.63 18.62
C PRO A 65 3.39 -2.28 20.08
N VAL A 66 4.31 -1.35 20.30
CA VAL A 66 4.63 -0.81 21.62
C VAL A 66 3.63 0.25 22.07
N GLU A 67 2.97 0.90 21.14
CA GLU A 67 1.91 1.86 21.40
C GLU A 67 0.88 1.88 20.26
N THR A 68 -0.37 2.07 20.62
CA THR A 68 -1.48 2.39 19.71
C THR A 68 -2.25 3.57 20.27
N LEU A 69 -2.37 4.66 19.51
CA LEU A 69 -2.99 5.90 19.97
C LEU A 69 -3.95 6.44 18.90
N ASP A 70 -5.23 6.60 19.27
CA ASP A 70 -6.17 7.34 18.45
C ASP A 70 -6.01 8.85 18.74
N MET A 71 -5.80 9.64 17.68
CA MET A 71 -5.56 11.07 17.77
C MET A 71 -6.28 11.82 16.65
N ARG A 72 -6.60 13.09 16.92
CA ARG A 72 -7.15 13.99 15.90
C ARG A 72 -6.02 14.81 15.31
N LEU A 73 -5.90 14.82 13.98
CA LEU A 73 -5.00 15.71 13.27
C LEU A 73 -5.50 17.16 13.35
N PRO A 74 -4.60 18.15 13.27
CA PRO A 74 -4.98 19.56 13.22
C PRO A 74 -5.92 19.86 12.05
N ASP A 75 -6.87 20.79 12.25
CA ASP A 75 -7.76 21.26 11.18
C ASP A 75 -7.01 22.11 10.14
N SER A 76 -5.85 22.66 10.50
CA SER A 76 -4.95 23.41 9.61
C SER A 76 -3.50 23.09 9.95
N TRP A 77 -2.64 23.14 8.94
CA TRP A 77 -1.23 22.82 9.07
C TRP A 77 -0.42 24.08 9.46
N ASP A 78 0.21 24.07 10.61
CA ASP A 78 1.26 25.03 10.97
C ASP A 78 2.59 24.69 10.27
N GLU A 79 3.67 25.38 10.63
CA GLU A 79 4.98 25.19 9.98
C GLU A 79 5.53 23.75 10.21
N GLU A 80 5.39 23.22 11.41
CA GLU A 80 5.90 21.89 11.77
C GLU A 80 5.10 20.78 11.03
N TRP A 81 3.77 20.88 11.07
CA TRP A 81 2.91 19.92 10.35
C TRP A 81 3.03 20.04 8.83
N THR A 82 3.29 21.24 8.32
CA THR A 82 3.56 21.45 6.88
C THR A 82 4.84 20.75 6.46
N ALA A 83 5.92 20.87 7.25
CA ALA A 83 7.18 20.18 7.00
C ALA A 83 7.01 18.64 7.07
N TYR A 84 6.27 18.17 8.08
CA TYR A 84 5.94 16.75 8.20
C TYR A 84 5.10 16.24 7.01
N GLY A 85 4.05 16.97 6.62
CA GLY A 85 3.22 16.64 5.47
C GLY A 85 3.99 16.57 4.16
N LYS A 86 4.96 17.47 3.97
CA LYS A 86 5.87 17.43 2.81
C LYS A 86 6.67 16.11 2.78
N MET A 87 7.23 15.70 3.91
CA MET A 87 7.95 14.43 4.02
C MET A 87 7.03 13.24 3.66
N GLN A 88 5.75 13.27 4.06
CA GLN A 88 4.78 12.23 3.70
C GLN A 88 4.46 12.22 2.21
N THR A 89 4.26 13.39 1.62
CA THR A 89 4.01 13.53 0.18
C THR A 89 5.19 13.01 -0.65
N GLU A 90 6.42 13.24 -0.21
CA GLU A 90 7.64 12.74 -0.86
C GLU A 90 7.77 11.20 -0.81
N GLN A 91 7.04 10.56 0.11
CA GLN A 91 6.87 9.10 0.20
C GLN A 91 5.67 8.57 -0.60
N GLY A 92 4.86 9.45 -1.18
CA GLY A 92 3.61 9.10 -1.86
C GLY A 92 2.44 8.83 -0.90
N LEU A 93 2.52 9.28 0.35
CA LEU A 93 1.48 9.09 1.36
C LEU A 93 0.58 10.34 1.47
N PRO A 94 -0.76 10.17 1.52
CA PRO A 94 -1.72 11.26 1.40
C PRO A 94 -2.01 11.98 2.73
N PHE A 95 -1.04 12.08 3.63
CA PHE A 95 -1.22 12.61 5.00
C PHE A 95 -1.91 13.98 5.03
N THR A 96 -1.53 14.86 4.11
CA THR A 96 -2.05 16.24 4.04
C THR A 96 -3.53 16.34 3.70
N ASP A 97 -4.10 15.29 3.08
CA ASP A 97 -5.51 15.24 2.70
C ASP A 97 -6.42 14.94 3.90
N PHE A 98 -5.84 14.59 5.05
CA PHE A 98 -6.54 14.17 6.25
C PHE A 98 -6.55 15.20 7.39
N ALA A 99 -6.43 16.51 7.06
CA ALA A 99 -6.56 17.57 8.06
C ALA A 99 -7.88 17.43 8.85
N GLY A 100 -7.82 17.54 10.19
CA GLY A 100 -8.95 17.41 11.07
C GLY A 100 -9.52 15.99 11.23
N ALA A 101 -8.98 14.99 10.55
CA ALA A 101 -9.42 13.61 10.69
C ALA A 101 -8.95 12.99 12.02
N THR A 102 -9.72 12.01 12.49
CA THR A 102 -9.28 11.11 13.56
C THR A 102 -8.52 9.95 12.91
N VAL A 103 -7.30 9.74 13.37
CA VAL A 103 -6.39 8.73 12.85
C VAL A 103 -5.84 7.88 13.99
N ARG A 104 -5.39 6.69 13.67
CA ARG A 104 -4.71 5.81 14.61
C ARG A 104 -3.21 5.84 14.30
N ARG A 105 -2.40 6.20 15.30
CA ARG A 105 -0.95 5.99 15.24
C ARG A 105 -0.63 4.63 15.88
N VAL A 106 0.08 3.79 15.14
CA VAL A 106 0.61 2.51 15.62
C VAL A 106 2.12 2.60 15.59
N THR A 107 2.76 2.31 16.72
CA THR A 107 4.21 2.43 16.89
C THR A 107 4.82 1.04 17.14
N TYR A 108 5.83 0.69 16.38
CA TYR A 108 6.61 -0.55 16.54
C TYR A 108 8.06 -0.24 16.91
N SER A 109 8.69 -1.13 17.71
CA SER A 109 10.15 -1.12 17.90
C SER A 109 10.84 -1.63 16.65
N VAL A 110 11.85 -0.89 16.18
CA VAL A 110 12.74 -1.29 15.08
C VAL A 110 13.97 -1.97 15.66
N THR A 111 14.34 -3.14 15.12
CA THR A 111 15.46 -3.95 15.64
C THR A 111 16.68 -3.99 14.72
N ASN A 112 16.58 -3.42 13.52
CA ASN A 112 17.65 -3.48 12.52
C ASN A 112 18.08 -2.11 11.96
N TYR A 113 17.93 -1.03 12.74
CA TYR A 113 18.43 0.27 12.28
C TYR A 113 19.97 0.25 12.24
N PRO A 114 20.61 0.69 11.13
CA PRO A 114 22.06 0.65 11.01
C PRO A 114 22.76 1.46 12.12
N HIS A 115 23.70 0.80 12.81
CA HIS A 115 24.53 1.38 13.88
C HIS A 115 23.80 1.86 15.16
N ILE A 116 22.47 1.67 15.25
CA ILE A 116 21.68 1.99 16.46
C ILE A 116 20.92 0.73 16.87
N PRO A 117 21.38 0.03 17.91
CA PRO A 117 20.81 -1.27 18.29
C PRO A 117 19.44 -1.15 18.95
N ASP A 118 19.15 -0.04 19.64
CA ASP A 118 17.96 0.12 20.47
C ASP A 118 17.39 1.54 20.39
N GLY A 119 16.10 1.69 20.71
CA GLY A 119 15.44 3.00 20.86
C GLY A 119 14.94 3.60 19.55
N VAL A 120 15.06 2.91 18.43
CA VAL A 120 14.45 3.34 17.17
C VAL A 120 13.03 2.77 17.09
N GLN A 121 12.11 3.61 16.67
CA GLN A 121 10.71 3.26 16.50
C GLN A 121 10.22 3.67 15.13
N VAL A 122 9.22 2.97 14.63
CA VAL A 122 8.46 3.34 13.44
C VAL A 122 7.02 3.65 13.82
N ASN A 123 6.51 4.78 13.34
CA ASN A 123 5.11 5.16 13.45
C ASN A 123 4.41 4.93 12.10
N LEU A 124 3.22 4.35 12.15
CA LEU A 124 2.27 4.28 11.04
C LEU A 124 1.02 5.06 11.43
N TYR A 125 0.56 5.96 10.56
CA TYR A 125 -0.68 6.71 10.73
C TYR A 125 -1.75 6.14 9.80
N LEU A 126 -2.85 5.69 10.39
CA LEU A 126 -3.93 5.01 9.71
C LEU A 126 -5.23 5.82 9.82
N ALA A 127 -5.85 6.12 8.68
CA ALA A 127 -7.23 6.59 8.61
C ALA A 127 -8.13 5.39 8.30
N GLY A 128 -8.81 4.85 9.33
CA GLY A 128 -9.41 3.53 9.24
C GLY A 128 -8.32 2.47 9.03
N GLU A 129 -8.33 1.80 7.87
CA GLU A 129 -7.34 0.80 7.49
C GLU A 129 -6.30 1.33 6.49
N GLN A 130 -6.48 2.54 5.98
CA GLN A 130 -5.61 3.16 5.00
C GLN A 130 -4.38 3.77 5.67
N LEU A 131 -3.19 3.42 5.19
CA LEU A 131 -1.95 4.10 5.55
C LEU A 131 -1.92 5.49 4.91
N ILE A 132 -1.85 6.52 5.73
CA ILE A 132 -1.81 7.92 5.28
C ILE A 132 -0.47 8.60 5.56
N GLY A 133 0.33 8.06 6.46
CA GLY A 133 1.62 8.61 6.85
C GLY A 133 2.44 7.63 7.66
N GLY A 134 3.73 7.89 7.77
CA GLY A 134 4.63 7.13 8.61
C GLY A 134 6.02 7.73 8.68
N ASP A 135 6.72 7.41 9.74
CA ASP A 135 8.07 7.90 10.01
C ASP A 135 8.88 6.94 10.88
N ILE A 136 10.18 7.11 10.85
CA ILE A 136 11.13 6.49 11.77
C ILE A 136 11.60 7.56 12.74
N ILE A 137 11.54 7.27 14.03
CA ILE A 137 12.02 8.15 15.09
C ILE A 137 13.09 7.47 15.94
N PHE A 138 14.02 8.25 16.42
CA PHE A 138 14.94 7.89 17.48
C PHE A 138 14.89 8.95 18.58
N THR A 139 14.53 8.54 19.80
CA THR A 139 14.34 9.44 20.94
C THR A 139 15.54 9.52 21.87
N GLY A 140 16.63 8.81 21.55
CA GLY A 140 17.88 8.83 22.30
C GLY A 140 18.70 10.10 22.08
N GLN A 141 19.92 10.12 22.60
CA GLN A 141 20.83 11.24 22.42
C GLN A 141 21.17 11.45 20.93
N GLY A 142 20.94 12.66 20.41
CA GLY A 142 21.07 12.96 18.98
C GLY A 142 19.84 12.55 18.16
N GLY A 143 18.65 12.53 18.80
CA GLY A 143 17.38 12.11 18.19
C GLY A 143 17.13 12.66 16.80
N PHE A 144 16.41 11.88 16.00
CA PHE A 144 16.03 12.23 14.63
C PHE A 144 14.62 11.74 14.29
N GLN A 145 14.06 12.32 13.23
CA GLN A 145 12.86 11.85 12.56
C GLN A 145 13.16 11.80 11.05
N THR A 146 12.77 10.72 10.39
CA THR A 146 12.95 10.53 8.96
C THR A 146 11.81 9.74 8.35
N ASP A 147 11.76 9.67 7.05
CA ASP A 147 10.76 8.89 6.31
C ASP A 147 10.91 7.36 6.52
N LEU A 148 9.95 6.59 5.97
CA LEU A 148 9.92 5.13 6.12
C LEU A 148 10.96 4.38 5.28
N ARG A 149 11.69 5.04 4.40
CA ARG A 149 12.67 4.38 3.53
C ARG A 149 13.84 3.82 4.34
N PHE A 150 14.19 2.57 4.07
CA PHE A 150 15.37 1.98 4.70
C PHE A 150 16.64 2.73 4.26
N PRO A 151 17.53 3.11 5.18
CA PRO A 151 18.76 3.81 4.83
C PRO A 151 19.61 2.98 3.86
N LYS A 152 20.04 3.60 2.77
CA LYS A 152 21.01 2.97 1.87
C LYS A 152 22.37 3.06 2.51
N GLU A 153 23.05 1.93 2.63
CA GLU A 153 24.47 1.91 2.99
C GLU A 153 25.26 2.72 1.93
N LYS A 154 26.10 3.61 2.43
CA LYS A 154 26.99 4.40 1.57
C LYS A 154 28.29 3.67 1.33
#